data_fb4f4cc446a01e1f40c91cf08dd2f486
#
_entry.id   fb4f4cc446a01e1f40c91cf08dd2f486
#
_cell.length_a   1.000
_cell.length_b   1.000
_cell.length_c   1.000
_cell.angle_alpha   90.00
_cell.angle_beta   90.00
_cell.angle_gamma   90.00
#
_symmetry.space_group_name_H-M   'P 1'
#
loop_
_entity.id
_entity.type
_entity.pdbx_description
1 polymer ?
#
loop_
_entity_poly.entity_id
_entity_poly.type
_entity_poly.pdbx_seq_one_letter_code
_entity_poly.pdbx_strand_id
1 'polypeptide(L)'
;MMKRIVSLLMALAMLLSVSAMAEATYPVEGEGSLTFVSTEPNTLNMIQSASNLDTDVFYLTSAMLYRPYNGNVYPELAADCTVSSDNLVYTYTLKDAVYTDGTPITAADFAYYMVQTLDGASAVYYKNGEKFLAGECTAEEVGIYAKDDKTLVVELAMVTADFDPELQIFPLQQAFAEQKGDALGGTPADMMYSGPYVLTEWVYGSYLTFKKNPTYIDAATSFPLADLKLVHGVDANGRYSMFMNGEADVLTFVDEETQQLLANNCHQFSSDAIQGLEFNTTGFMFDQSIGSFKPRDAEVTKILANENFRRALSYAINREALVMILSPSSIPATRNITPGAKGNTDDTTLVADYPFGTDICAPVDGDAAAAQAYLAKALEELGYASVKDLPTIKYLCFENSFYRLMAETLQSEWKSILGLECIEIEMKPIQDAVMSMVFMNYDIYYQSLGNSTANPRSYLEMWKTGGGVSDAMGAGAPISSIFANADFDKAVNDAMVEFDQAKRAALLAEADKIITSSHIYVPILLQGGYYAVQDYVEGYVDVGTQDGYQFNHTTVKK
;
A
#
# COMPACT_ATOMS: atom_id res chain seq x y z
N MET A 1 38.75 -15.59 -3.11
CA MET A 1 39.08 -15.01 -1.81
C MET A 1 38.35 -13.72 -1.55
N MET A 2 38.25 -12.79 -2.50
CA MET A 2 37.52 -11.52 -2.35
C MET A 2 35.98 -11.69 -2.17
N LYS A 3 35.32 -12.65 -2.87
CA LYS A 3 33.87 -12.90 -2.70
C LYS A 3 33.46 -13.43 -1.32
N ARG A 4 34.34 -14.14 -0.60
CA ARG A 4 34.08 -14.60 0.77
C ARG A 4 34.27 -13.49 1.83
N ILE A 5 35.05 -12.47 1.50
CA ILE A 5 35.27 -11.31 2.38
C ILE A 5 34.07 -10.36 2.30
N VAL A 6 33.41 -10.24 1.15
CA VAL A 6 32.19 -9.41 0.97
C VAL A 6 30.99 -10.04 1.69
N SER A 7 30.81 -11.36 1.62
CA SER A 7 29.76 -12.05 2.38
C SER A 7 29.95 -11.96 3.91
N LEU A 8 31.22 -11.99 4.36
CA LEU A 8 31.53 -11.84 5.80
C LEU A 8 31.35 -10.39 6.27
N LEU A 9 31.55 -9.40 5.40
CA LEU A 9 31.33 -7.99 5.70
C LEU A 9 29.85 -7.60 5.71
N MET A 10 29.02 -8.23 4.87
CA MET A 10 27.57 -8.06 4.93
C MET A 10 26.96 -8.71 6.19
N ALA A 11 27.39 -9.93 6.55
CA ALA A 11 26.98 -10.56 7.81
C ALA A 11 27.46 -9.77 9.06
N LEU A 12 28.61 -9.09 8.96
CA LEU A 12 29.12 -8.26 10.04
C LEU A 12 28.42 -6.89 10.11
N ALA A 13 27.92 -6.36 8.97
CA ALA A 13 27.13 -5.13 8.92
C ALA A 13 25.71 -5.36 9.49
N MET A 14 25.09 -6.50 9.25
CA MET A 14 23.82 -6.88 9.90
C MET A 14 23.97 -7.07 11.42
N LEU A 15 25.11 -7.57 11.89
CA LEU A 15 25.41 -7.68 13.33
C LEU A 15 25.75 -6.35 14.01
N LEU A 16 26.12 -5.32 13.25
CA LEU A 16 26.48 -4.00 13.80
C LEU A 16 25.32 -3.01 13.84
N SER A 17 24.23 -3.23 13.09
CA SER A 17 23.01 -2.41 13.17
C SER A 17 22.08 -2.80 14.33
N VAL A 18 22.27 -3.96 14.94
CA VAL A 18 21.52 -4.43 16.13
C VAL A 18 22.07 -3.87 17.44
N SER A 19 23.17 -3.15 17.46
CA SER A 19 23.88 -2.79 18.69
C SER A 19 23.76 -1.33 19.10
N ALA A 20 22.56 -0.82 19.38
CA ALA A 20 22.41 0.40 20.19
C ALA A 20 21.04 0.59 20.87
N MET A 21 20.11 -0.35 20.83
CA MET A 21 19.04 -0.38 21.82
C MET A 21 19.47 -1.36 22.90
N ALA A 22 19.64 -0.89 24.14
CA ALA A 22 19.66 -1.78 25.27
C ALA A 22 18.40 -2.63 25.15
N GLU A 23 18.54 -3.97 25.03
CA GLU A 23 17.39 -4.86 24.91
C GLU A 23 16.45 -4.57 26.10
N ALA A 24 15.34 -3.90 25.81
CA ALA A 24 14.32 -3.66 26.79
C ALA A 24 13.79 -5.03 27.24
N THR A 25 13.73 -5.27 28.54
CA THR A 25 13.18 -6.51 29.09
C THR A 25 11.84 -6.19 29.73
N TYR A 26 10.79 -6.85 29.28
CA TYR A 26 9.43 -6.69 29.77
C TYR A 26 8.94 -7.94 30.49
N PRO A 27 7.98 -7.82 31.44
CA PRO A 27 7.28 -8.98 31.96
C PRO A 27 6.56 -9.74 30.85
N VAL A 28 6.69 -11.07 30.82
CA VAL A 28 6.05 -11.89 29.78
C VAL A 28 4.52 -11.84 29.84
N GLU A 29 3.93 -11.57 31.03
CA GLU A 29 2.50 -11.36 31.21
C GLU A 29 2.06 -9.92 30.82
N GLY A 30 3.01 -9.01 30.59
CA GLY A 30 2.79 -7.61 30.32
C GLY A 30 2.40 -6.78 31.55
N GLU A 31 2.42 -5.47 31.38
CA GLU A 31 2.00 -4.49 32.39
C GLU A 31 1.16 -3.37 31.77
N GLY A 32 0.09 -2.98 32.47
CA GLY A 32 -0.78 -1.91 32.01
C GLY A 32 -1.73 -2.32 30.89
N SER A 33 -2.62 -1.40 30.59
CA SER A 33 -3.62 -1.56 29.53
C SER A 33 -3.67 -0.32 28.67
N LEU A 34 -4.02 -0.49 27.39
CA LEU A 34 -4.20 0.61 26.45
C LEU A 34 -5.53 0.45 25.71
N THR A 35 -6.31 1.54 25.69
CA THR A 35 -7.51 1.66 24.86
C THR A 35 -7.21 2.55 23.66
N PHE A 36 -7.40 2.01 22.47
CA PHE A 36 -7.27 2.79 21.23
C PHE A 36 -8.56 2.76 20.43
N VAL A 37 -8.84 3.86 19.74
CA VAL A 37 -10.02 3.98 18.88
C VAL A 37 -9.57 3.90 17.44
N SER A 38 -10.14 2.94 16.71
CA SER A 38 -9.83 2.71 15.30
C SER A 38 -11.07 2.21 14.54
N THR A 39 -10.87 1.62 13.38
CA THR A 39 -11.94 1.05 12.56
C THR A 39 -12.10 -0.45 12.87
N GLU A 40 -13.32 -0.96 12.77
CA GLU A 40 -13.62 -2.38 12.93
C GLU A 40 -13.05 -3.18 11.76
N PRO A 41 -12.39 -4.35 12.00
CA PRO A 41 -12.03 -5.26 10.94
C PRO A 41 -13.26 -5.86 10.25
N ASN A 42 -13.16 -6.19 8.97
CA ASN A 42 -14.25 -6.79 8.21
C ASN A 42 -14.37 -8.30 8.48
N THR A 43 -13.23 -8.96 8.66
CA THR A 43 -13.14 -10.41 8.91
C THR A 43 -11.87 -10.74 9.71
N LEU A 44 -11.90 -11.86 10.41
CA LEU A 44 -10.70 -12.46 11.03
C LEU A 44 -10.26 -13.73 10.27
N ASN A 45 -10.83 -13.99 9.10
CA ASN A 45 -10.41 -15.09 8.24
C ASN A 45 -9.20 -14.64 7.40
N MET A 46 -8.02 -15.12 7.76
CA MET A 46 -6.74 -14.73 7.12
C MET A 46 -6.66 -15.12 5.63
N ILE A 47 -7.44 -16.12 5.17
CA ILE A 47 -7.45 -16.55 3.77
C ILE A 47 -8.37 -15.64 2.93
N GLN A 48 -9.45 -15.13 3.54
CA GLN A 48 -10.47 -14.34 2.84
C GLN A 48 -10.28 -12.82 3.00
N SER A 49 -9.34 -12.42 3.85
CA SER A 49 -9.06 -11.00 4.08
C SER A 49 -8.52 -10.34 2.81
N ALA A 50 -9.11 -9.20 2.48
CA ALA A 50 -8.67 -8.32 1.39
C ALA A 50 -8.55 -6.86 1.88
N SER A 51 -8.44 -6.65 3.19
CA SER A 51 -8.46 -5.33 3.82
C SER A 51 -7.31 -5.18 4.81
N ASN A 52 -6.65 -4.03 4.78
CA ASN A 52 -5.63 -3.68 5.75
C ASN A 52 -6.16 -3.64 7.18
N LEU A 53 -7.44 -3.27 7.37
CA LEU A 53 -8.09 -3.28 8.69
C LEU A 53 -8.11 -4.67 9.33
N ASP A 54 -8.23 -5.71 8.52
CA ASP A 54 -8.18 -7.09 8.99
C ASP A 54 -6.72 -7.46 9.31
N THR A 55 -5.80 -7.08 8.43
CA THR A 55 -4.36 -7.31 8.57
C THR A 55 -3.81 -6.65 9.85
N ASP A 56 -4.28 -5.47 10.21
CA ASP A 56 -3.93 -4.79 11.47
C ASP A 56 -4.19 -5.67 12.72
N VAL A 57 -5.29 -6.42 12.71
CA VAL A 57 -5.59 -7.38 13.79
C VAL A 57 -4.67 -8.60 13.72
N PHE A 58 -4.31 -9.06 12.51
CA PHE A 58 -3.37 -10.19 12.36
C PHE A 58 -1.97 -9.83 12.85
N TYR A 59 -1.51 -8.60 12.69
CA TYR A 59 -0.25 -8.12 13.28
C TYR A 59 -0.22 -8.24 14.81
N LEU A 60 -1.37 -8.13 15.47
CA LEU A 60 -1.47 -8.35 16.92
C LEU A 60 -1.62 -9.82 17.29
N THR A 61 -2.27 -10.63 16.46
CA THR A 61 -2.72 -11.99 16.85
C THR A 61 -1.89 -13.12 16.25
N SER A 62 -1.04 -12.81 15.27
CA SER A 62 -0.20 -13.80 14.59
C SER A 62 1.27 -13.41 14.63
N ALA A 63 2.14 -14.39 14.84
CA ALA A 63 3.57 -14.25 14.55
C ALA A 63 3.79 -14.19 13.04
N MET A 64 4.94 -13.71 12.62
CA MET A 64 5.26 -13.50 11.21
C MET A 64 6.62 -14.09 10.88
N LEU A 65 6.87 -14.32 9.60
CA LEU A 65 8.23 -14.65 9.15
C LEU A 65 9.16 -13.46 9.38
N TYR A 66 8.74 -12.28 8.93
CA TYR A 66 9.35 -10.97 9.20
C TYR A 66 8.27 -9.99 9.68
N ARG A 67 8.62 -9.15 10.66
CA ARG A 67 7.70 -8.17 11.25
C ARG A 67 8.13 -6.74 10.93
N PRO A 68 7.22 -5.91 10.41
CA PRO A 68 7.48 -4.48 10.22
C PRO A 68 7.44 -3.74 11.57
N TYR A 69 8.32 -2.76 11.71
CA TYR A 69 8.32 -1.81 12.81
C TYR A 69 9.06 -0.53 12.42
N ASN A 70 8.40 0.61 12.59
CA ASN A 70 8.95 1.95 12.35
C ASN A 70 9.63 2.09 10.97
N GLY A 71 8.93 1.63 9.92
CA GLY A 71 9.38 1.70 8.52
C GLY A 71 10.56 0.77 8.17
N ASN A 72 10.87 -0.19 9.03
CA ASN A 72 11.85 -1.25 8.78
C ASN A 72 11.21 -2.62 8.98
N VAL A 73 11.87 -3.66 8.48
CA VAL A 73 11.42 -5.04 8.62
C VAL A 73 12.46 -5.85 9.38
N TYR A 74 12.01 -6.62 10.36
CA TYR A 74 12.88 -7.40 11.26
C TYR A 74 12.54 -8.89 11.21
N PRO A 75 13.55 -9.81 11.22
CA PRO A 75 13.31 -11.24 11.29
C PRO A 75 12.62 -11.61 12.60
N GLU A 76 11.39 -12.14 12.55
CA GLU A 76 10.66 -12.63 13.72
C GLU A 76 10.81 -14.14 13.84
N LEU A 77 10.10 -14.93 13.02
CA LEU A 77 10.25 -16.39 13.02
C LEU A 77 11.33 -16.89 12.06
N ALA A 78 11.81 -16.07 11.13
CA ALA A 78 12.98 -16.39 10.33
C ALA A 78 14.24 -16.35 11.20
N ALA A 79 14.94 -17.48 11.32
CA ALA A 79 16.25 -17.54 11.95
C ALA A 79 17.37 -17.25 10.95
N ASP A 80 17.19 -17.69 9.71
CA ASP A 80 18.14 -17.52 8.60
C ASP A 80 17.41 -17.64 7.27
N CYS A 81 17.94 -17.00 6.24
CA CYS A 81 17.53 -17.15 4.85
C CYS A 81 18.75 -17.41 3.97
N THR A 82 18.72 -18.48 3.19
CA THR A 82 19.75 -18.77 2.18
C THR A 82 19.14 -18.74 0.79
N VAL A 83 19.85 -18.10 -0.14
CA VAL A 83 19.40 -17.95 -1.53
C VAL A 83 20.30 -18.75 -2.44
N SER A 84 19.72 -19.46 -3.39
CA SER A 84 20.45 -20.23 -4.41
C SER A 84 21.32 -19.32 -5.30
N SER A 85 22.33 -19.90 -5.96
CA SER A 85 23.26 -19.13 -6.79
C SER A 85 22.66 -18.48 -8.04
N ASP A 86 21.47 -18.94 -8.44
CA ASP A 86 20.66 -18.38 -9.53
C ASP A 86 19.58 -17.41 -9.04
N ASN A 87 19.52 -17.18 -7.73
CA ASN A 87 18.56 -16.30 -7.05
C ASN A 87 17.08 -16.69 -7.26
N LEU A 88 16.80 -17.95 -7.50
CA LEU A 88 15.44 -18.45 -7.73
C LEU A 88 14.88 -19.25 -6.56
N VAL A 89 15.72 -19.70 -5.62
CA VAL A 89 15.27 -20.54 -4.50
C VAL A 89 15.69 -19.89 -3.18
N TYR A 90 14.70 -19.52 -2.39
CA TYR A 90 14.85 -19.01 -1.04
C TYR A 90 14.56 -20.11 -0.05
N THR A 91 15.45 -20.31 0.93
CA THR A 91 15.33 -21.35 1.95
C THR A 91 15.42 -20.68 3.33
N TYR A 92 14.29 -20.65 4.04
CA TYR A 92 14.16 -20.07 5.35
C TYR A 92 14.28 -21.14 6.41
N THR A 93 15.09 -20.88 7.42
CA THR A 93 15.15 -21.69 8.65
C THR A 93 14.34 -20.99 9.73
N LEU A 94 13.40 -21.71 10.36
CA LEU A 94 12.50 -21.15 11.36
C LEU A 94 13.04 -21.30 12.78
N LYS A 95 12.83 -20.28 13.62
CA LYS A 95 13.01 -20.36 15.08
C LYS A 95 11.98 -21.31 15.70
N ASP A 96 12.25 -21.76 16.93
CA ASP A 96 11.27 -22.53 17.71
C ASP A 96 10.19 -21.59 18.25
N ALA A 97 8.95 -21.86 17.89
CA ALA A 97 7.78 -21.13 18.37
C ALA A 97 6.56 -22.04 18.42
N VAL A 98 5.56 -21.65 19.20
CA VAL A 98 4.33 -22.41 19.38
C VAL A 98 3.10 -21.52 19.27
N TYR A 99 1.99 -22.12 18.88
CA TYR A 99 0.67 -21.51 19.06
C TYR A 99 0.29 -21.52 20.55
N THR A 100 -0.75 -20.78 20.91
CA THR A 100 -1.23 -20.66 22.30
C THR A 100 -1.73 -21.98 22.90
N ASP A 101 -2.07 -22.95 22.10
CA ASP A 101 -2.46 -24.31 22.54
C ASP A 101 -1.24 -25.22 22.76
N GLY A 102 -0.02 -24.72 22.52
CA GLY A 102 1.24 -25.45 22.62
C GLY A 102 1.63 -26.22 21.35
N THR A 103 0.84 -26.19 20.30
CA THR A 103 1.19 -26.81 19.02
C THR A 103 2.38 -26.09 18.38
N PRO A 104 3.42 -26.80 17.90
CA PRO A 104 4.56 -26.17 17.23
C PRO A 104 4.14 -25.43 15.96
N ILE A 105 4.73 -24.26 15.72
CA ILE A 105 4.66 -23.57 14.43
C ILE A 105 5.70 -24.19 13.49
N THR A 106 5.25 -24.56 12.29
CA THR A 106 6.05 -25.27 11.32
C THR A 106 6.14 -24.53 9.99
N ALA A 107 7.10 -24.92 9.16
CA ALA A 107 7.22 -24.40 7.79
C ALA A 107 5.98 -24.75 6.92
N ALA A 108 5.28 -25.85 7.24
CA ALA A 108 4.05 -26.22 6.54
C ALA A 108 2.92 -25.21 6.76
N ASP A 109 2.87 -24.56 7.93
CA ASP A 109 1.85 -23.55 8.25
C ASP A 109 2.03 -22.28 7.40
N PHE A 110 3.28 -21.87 7.16
CA PHE A 110 3.60 -20.78 6.25
C PHE A 110 3.32 -21.14 4.78
N ALA A 111 3.76 -22.33 4.36
CA ALA A 111 3.52 -22.79 3.00
C ALA A 111 2.01 -22.88 2.68
N TYR A 112 1.22 -23.41 3.61
CA TYR A 112 -0.23 -23.48 3.48
C TYR A 112 -0.83 -22.08 3.32
N TYR A 113 -0.52 -21.14 4.22
CA TYR A 113 -1.01 -19.76 4.14
C TYR A 113 -0.67 -19.11 2.80
N MET A 114 0.61 -19.16 2.38
CA MET A 114 1.06 -18.56 1.12
C MET A 114 0.30 -19.10 -0.09
N VAL A 115 0.09 -20.43 -0.16
CA VAL A 115 -0.63 -21.06 -1.27
C VAL A 115 -2.11 -20.69 -1.28
N GLN A 116 -2.75 -20.63 -0.08
CA GLN A 116 -4.17 -20.28 0.04
C GLN A 116 -4.46 -18.80 -0.28
N THR A 117 -3.47 -17.92 -0.12
CA THR A 117 -3.61 -16.47 -0.36
C THR A 117 -3.06 -16.04 -1.72
N LEU A 118 -2.62 -16.97 -2.58
CA LEU A 118 -2.18 -16.63 -3.94
C LEU A 118 -3.32 -16.02 -4.74
N ASP A 119 -3.03 -14.90 -5.36
CA ASP A 119 -3.89 -14.20 -6.30
C ASP A 119 -3.20 -13.95 -7.65
N GLY A 120 -3.91 -13.35 -8.60
CA GLY A 120 -3.35 -13.09 -9.93
C GLY A 120 -2.14 -12.16 -9.93
N ALA A 121 -1.99 -11.29 -8.94
CA ALA A 121 -0.89 -10.35 -8.86
C ALA A 121 0.38 -11.01 -8.27
N SER A 122 0.23 -11.87 -7.27
CA SER A 122 1.33 -12.54 -6.59
C SER A 122 1.78 -13.83 -7.28
N ALA A 123 0.86 -14.56 -7.92
CA ALA A 123 1.13 -15.87 -8.51
C ALA A 123 2.24 -15.85 -9.59
N VAL A 124 2.41 -14.73 -10.29
CA VAL A 124 3.44 -14.58 -11.36
C VAL A 124 4.87 -14.71 -10.85
N TYR A 125 5.09 -14.44 -9.56
CA TYR A 125 6.43 -14.53 -8.96
C TYR A 125 6.83 -15.94 -8.57
N TYR A 126 5.86 -16.83 -8.30
CA TYR A 126 6.13 -18.18 -7.81
C TYR A 126 6.13 -19.20 -8.94
N LYS A 127 7.04 -20.16 -8.85
CA LYS A 127 7.10 -21.29 -9.78
C LYS A 127 5.73 -21.97 -9.86
N ASN A 128 5.16 -22.03 -11.07
CA ASN A 128 3.83 -22.56 -11.35
C ASN A 128 2.65 -21.86 -10.64
N GLY A 129 2.82 -20.68 -10.04
CA GLY A 129 1.73 -19.99 -9.38
C GLY A 129 0.55 -19.68 -10.31
N GLU A 130 0.81 -19.17 -11.52
CA GLU A 130 -0.24 -18.93 -12.52
C GLU A 130 -0.94 -20.22 -12.96
N LYS A 131 -0.19 -21.34 -13.11
CA LYS A 131 -0.77 -22.63 -13.44
C LYS A 131 -1.67 -23.16 -12.34
N PHE A 132 -1.29 -22.93 -11.09
CA PHE A 132 -2.11 -23.30 -9.95
C PHE A 132 -3.46 -22.56 -9.95
N LEU A 133 -3.44 -21.24 -10.16
CA LEU A 133 -4.68 -20.46 -10.29
C LEU A 133 -5.53 -20.87 -11.48
N ALA A 134 -4.90 -21.33 -12.57
CA ALA A 134 -5.60 -21.89 -13.73
C ALA A 134 -6.12 -23.33 -13.50
N GLY A 135 -5.80 -23.98 -12.39
CA GLY A 135 -6.15 -25.37 -12.10
C GLY A 135 -5.34 -26.40 -12.90
N GLU A 136 -4.16 -26.01 -13.40
CA GLU A 136 -3.30 -26.85 -14.25
C GLU A 136 -2.22 -27.62 -13.47
N CYS A 137 -2.04 -27.30 -12.17
CA CYS A 137 -1.13 -28.02 -11.28
C CYS A 137 -1.69 -28.06 -9.84
N THR A 138 -1.10 -28.88 -8.98
CA THR A 138 -1.48 -29.01 -7.58
C THR A 138 -0.75 -28.00 -6.68
N ALA A 139 -1.23 -27.82 -5.45
CA ALA A 139 -0.59 -26.93 -4.47
C ALA A 139 0.88 -27.29 -4.19
N GLU A 140 1.21 -28.60 -4.18
CA GLU A 140 2.57 -29.09 -3.96
C GLU A 140 3.54 -28.73 -5.11
N GLU A 141 3.01 -28.38 -6.28
CA GLU A 141 3.81 -28.02 -7.46
C GLU A 141 4.07 -26.51 -7.61
N VAL A 142 3.45 -25.68 -6.75
CA VAL A 142 3.59 -24.21 -6.80
C VAL A 142 5.01 -23.71 -6.52
N GLY A 143 5.86 -24.55 -5.91
CA GLY A 143 7.21 -24.14 -5.51
C GLY A 143 7.26 -23.48 -4.13
N ILE A 144 6.17 -23.56 -3.35
CA ILE A 144 6.10 -23.11 -1.96
C ILE A 144 5.82 -24.33 -1.09
N TYR A 145 6.82 -24.79 -0.31
CA TYR A 145 6.67 -26.02 0.45
C TYR A 145 7.57 -26.08 1.69
N ALA A 146 7.13 -26.84 2.67
CA ALA A 146 7.98 -27.26 3.79
C ALA A 146 8.86 -28.44 3.38
N LYS A 147 10.18 -28.30 3.49
CA LYS A 147 11.12 -29.40 3.31
C LYS A 147 11.16 -30.31 4.56
N ASP A 148 10.99 -29.71 5.72
CA ASP A 148 10.82 -30.32 7.04
C ASP A 148 10.12 -29.30 7.95
N ASP A 149 9.89 -29.62 9.22
CA ASP A 149 9.14 -28.76 10.14
C ASP A 149 9.73 -27.35 10.33
N LYS A 150 11.03 -27.17 10.05
CA LYS A 150 11.75 -25.91 10.27
C LYS A 150 12.29 -25.28 9.00
N THR A 151 12.09 -25.89 7.86
CA THR A 151 12.66 -25.42 6.59
C THR A 151 11.56 -25.12 5.59
N LEU A 152 11.27 -23.83 5.38
CA LEU A 152 10.39 -23.34 4.32
C LEU A 152 11.22 -23.09 3.06
N VAL A 153 10.75 -23.59 1.94
CA VAL A 153 11.37 -23.35 0.62
C VAL A 153 10.39 -22.61 -0.27
N VAL A 154 10.88 -21.56 -0.92
CA VAL A 154 10.13 -20.77 -1.90
C VAL A 154 10.93 -20.73 -3.19
N GLU A 155 10.37 -21.30 -4.27
CA GLU A 155 10.96 -21.30 -5.61
C GLU A 155 10.25 -20.25 -6.48
N LEU A 156 11.00 -19.30 -7.01
CA LEU A 156 10.50 -18.24 -7.86
C LEU A 156 10.44 -18.66 -9.34
N ALA A 157 9.49 -18.09 -10.07
CA ALA A 157 9.41 -18.21 -11.53
C ALA A 157 10.46 -17.33 -12.23
N MET A 158 10.83 -16.21 -11.60
CA MET A 158 11.81 -15.26 -12.11
C MET A 158 12.62 -14.65 -10.97
N VAL A 159 13.81 -14.18 -11.28
CA VAL A 159 14.66 -13.47 -10.33
C VAL A 159 13.97 -12.17 -9.91
N THR A 160 13.84 -11.97 -8.61
CA THR A 160 13.22 -10.79 -8.02
C THR A 160 14.14 -10.30 -6.90
N ALA A 161 14.86 -9.20 -7.13
CA ALA A 161 15.93 -8.74 -6.23
C ALA A 161 15.45 -8.19 -4.89
N ASP A 162 14.16 -7.83 -4.81
CA ASP A 162 13.46 -7.30 -3.63
C ASP A 162 12.44 -8.29 -3.05
N PHE A 163 12.54 -9.58 -3.38
CA PHE A 163 11.59 -10.60 -2.94
C PHE A 163 11.62 -10.84 -1.42
N ASP A 164 12.81 -10.97 -0.87
CA ASP A 164 13.05 -11.13 0.56
C ASP A 164 13.05 -9.74 1.19
N PRO A 165 12.93 -9.47 2.25
CA PRO A 165 12.27 -9.39 3.49
C PRO A 165 10.84 -8.82 3.44
N GLU A 166 10.26 -8.64 2.28
CA GLU A 166 8.88 -8.13 2.14
C GLU A 166 7.81 -9.20 2.42
N LEU A 167 8.24 -10.45 2.73
CA LEU A 167 7.32 -11.52 3.07
C LEU A 167 6.71 -11.33 4.47
N GLN A 168 5.74 -10.46 4.56
CA GLN A 168 4.89 -10.27 5.73
C GLN A 168 3.84 -11.40 5.80
N ILE A 169 4.31 -12.63 5.93
CA ILE A 169 3.46 -13.82 5.91
C ILE A 169 3.23 -14.38 7.31
N PHE A 170 2.03 -14.91 7.50
CA PHE A 170 1.56 -15.49 8.76
C PHE A 170 1.58 -17.02 8.69
N PRO A 171 1.78 -17.73 9.81
CA PRO A 171 1.56 -19.17 9.87
C PRO A 171 0.07 -19.45 10.06
N LEU A 172 -0.47 -20.39 9.28
CA LEU A 172 -1.83 -20.90 9.44
C LEU A 172 -1.81 -22.42 9.35
N GLN A 173 -2.16 -23.10 10.45
CA GLN A 173 -2.18 -24.55 10.49
C GLN A 173 -3.30 -25.10 9.61
N GLN A 174 -2.92 -25.88 8.59
CA GLN A 174 -3.85 -26.46 7.63
C GLN A 174 -4.97 -27.28 8.32
N ALA A 175 -4.61 -28.18 9.24
CA ALA A 175 -5.60 -29.03 9.93
C ALA A 175 -6.64 -28.21 10.70
N PHE A 176 -6.24 -27.10 11.32
CA PHE A 176 -7.16 -26.18 12.00
C PHE A 176 -8.05 -25.46 10.99
N ALA A 177 -7.49 -24.90 9.93
CA ALA A 177 -8.24 -24.19 8.91
C ALA A 177 -9.28 -25.10 8.23
N GLU A 178 -8.91 -26.33 7.88
CA GLU A 178 -9.81 -27.32 7.30
C GLU A 178 -10.89 -27.76 8.28
N GLN A 179 -10.56 -27.94 9.57
CA GLN A 179 -11.55 -28.26 10.61
C GLN A 179 -12.57 -27.13 10.79
N LYS A 180 -12.15 -25.88 10.71
CA LYS A 180 -13.03 -24.72 10.86
C LYS A 180 -13.84 -24.44 9.58
N GLY A 181 -13.27 -24.68 8.42
CA GLY A 181 -13.94 -24.43 7.14
C GLY A 181 -14.51 -23.01 7.07
N ASP A 182 -15.80 -22.88 6.77
CA ASP A 182 -16.47 -21.57 6.67
C ASP A 182 -16.55 -20.79 7.99
N ALA A 183 -16.30 -21.43 9.13
CA ALA A 183 -16.28 -20.78 10.43
C ALA A 183 -14.92 -20.15 10.77
N LEU A 184 -13.86 -20.39 9.97
CA LEU A 184 -12.53 -19.83 10.20
C LEU A 184 -12.61 -18.30 10.32
N GLY A 185 -12.12 -17.75 11.45
CA GLY A 185 -12.16 -16.31 11.71
C GLY A 185 -13.55 -15.73 12.01
N GLY A 186 -14.58 -16.55 12.18
CA GLY A 186 -15.93 -16.10 12.49
C GLY A 186 -16.08 -15.55 13.92
N THR A 187 -15.33 -16.08 14.85
CA THR A 187 -15.27 -15.63 16.26
C THR A 187 -13.84 -15.75 16.78
N PRO A 188 -13.52 -15.15 17.96
CA PRO A 188 -12.22 -15.37 18.60
C PRO A 188 -11.84 -16.84 18.82
N ALA A 189 -12.81 -17.72 19.04
CA ALA A 189 -12.61 -19.17 19.20
C ALA A 189 -12.35 -19.91 17.87
N ASP A 190 -12.51 -19.24 16.75
CA ASP A 190 -12.28 -19.79 15.42
C ASP A 190 -10.98 -19.29 14.78
N MET A 191 -10.05 -18.80 15.61
CA MET A 191 -8.70 -18.40 15.24
C MET A 191 -7.65 -19.24 15.96
N MET A 192 -6.47 -19.38 15.34
CA MET A 192 -5.25 -19.80 16.02
C MET A 192 -4.37 -18.59 16.29
N TYR A 193 -3.83 -18.51 17.51
CA TYR A 193 -3.02 -17.40 17.96
C TYR A 193 -1.57 -17.81 18.09
N SER A 194 -0.69 -17.05 17.47
CA SER A 194 0.76 -17.22 17.55
C SER A 194 1.49 -15.92 17.86
N GLY A 195 0.80 -14.79 17.71
CA GLY A 195 1.34 -13.45 17.86
C GLY A 195 1.41 -12.91 19.28
N PRO A 196 1.72 -11.62 19.43
CA PRO A 196 1.90 -11.00 20.75
C PRO A 196 0.64 -10.95 21.61
N TYR A 197 -0.53 -11.01 21.02
CA TYR A 197 -1.81 -10.97 21.73
C TYR A 197 -2.79 -12.05 21.28
N VAL A 198 -3.70 -12.39 22.17
CA VAL A 198 -4.87 -13.25 21.94
C VAL A 198 -6.11 -12.37 21.96
N LEU A 199 -6.91 -12.40 20.90
CA LEU A 199 -8.23 -11.77 20.88
C LEU A 199 -9.17 -12.56 21.81
N THR A 200 -9.68 -11.91 22.83
CA THR A 200 -10.53 -12.54 23.88
C THR A 200 -12.01 -12.29 23.66
N GLU A 201 -12.35 -11.16 23.04
CA GLU A 201 -13.73 -10.79 22.77
C GLU A 201 -13.82 -9.89 21.54
N TRP A 202 -14.83 -10.09 20.72
CA TRP A 202 -15.24 -9.21 19.63
C TRP A 202 -16.73 -8.93 19.75
N VAL A 203 -17.06 -7.69 20.12
CA VAL A 203 -18.42 -7.20 20.16
C VAL A 203 -18.65 -6.35 18.91
N TYR A 204 -19.30 -6.94 17.93
CA TYR A 204 -19.56 -6.33 16.63
C TYR A 204 -20.20 -4.94 16.78
N GLY A 205 -19.71 -3.95 16.03
CA GLY A 205 -20.17 -2.56 16.10
C GLY A 205 -19.73 -1.82 17.36
N SER A 206 -18.82 -2.37 18.22
CA SER A 206 -18.47 -1.75 19.49
C SER A 206 -16.98 -1.85 19.84
N TYR A 207 -16.44 -3.05 20.09
CA TYR A 207 -15.04 -3.19 20.50
C TYR A 207 -14.47 -4.60 20.30
N LEU A 208 -13.14 -4.67 20.29
CA LEU A 208 -12.34 -5.89 20.46
C LEU A 208 -11.48 -5.77 21.71
N THR A 209 -11.24 -6.88 22.43
CA THR A 209 -10.30 -6.94 23.54
C THR A 209 -9.25 -8.01 23.33
N PHE A 210 -8.02 -7.68 23.73
CA PHE A 210 -6.86 -8.55 23.55
C PHE A 210 -6.11 -8.69 24.87
N LYS A 211 -5.54 -9.87 25.09
CA LYS A 211 -4.61 -10.14 26.21
C LYS A 211 -3.26 -10.54 25.68
N LYS A 212 -2.20 -10.11 26.33
CA LYS A 212 -0.83 -10.51 25.98
C LYS A 212 -0.71 -12.02 25.97
N ASN A 213 -0.04 -12.51 24.93
CA ASN A 213 0.32 -13.92 24.79
C ASN A 213 1.70 -14.18 25.43
N PRO A 214 1.77 -14.85 26.60
CA PRO A 214 3.04 -15.11 27.27
C PRO A 214 3.90 -16.16 26.54
N THR A 215 3.32 -16.92 25.59
CA THR A 215 4.04 -17.92 24.78
C THR A 215 4.59 -17.34 23.48
N TYR A 216 4.31 -16.05 23.19
CA TYR A 216 4.87 -15.38 22.03
C TYR A 216 6.40 -15.34 22.11
N ILE A 217 7.07 -15.60 20.97
CA ILE A 217 8.53 -15.79 20.92
C ILE A 217 9.31 -14.61 21.51
N ASP A 218 8.85 -13.38 21.28
CA ASP A 218 9.50 -12.15 21.76
C ASP A 218 8.76 -11.49 22.93
N ALA A 219 7.95 -12.24 23.69
CA ALA A 219 7.13 -11.71 24.78
C ALA A 219 7.93 -10.95 25.86
N ALA A 220 9.21 -11.29 26.05
CA ALA A 220 10.09 -10.62 27.02
C ALA A 220 10.78 -9.35 26.47
N THR A 221 10.77 -9.13 25.15
CA THR A 221 11.52 -8.05 24.50
C THR A 221 10.65 -7.08 23.71
N SER A 222 9.38 -7.44 23.49
CA SER A 222 8.42 -6.62 22.75
C SER A 222 7.01 -6.71 23.31
N PHE A 223 6.14 -5.80 22.90
CA PHE A 223 4.73 -5.74 23.26
C PHE A 223 4.50 -5.76 24.79
N PRO A 224 4.93 -4.72 25.52
CA PRO A 224 4.96 -4.72 27.00
C PRO A 224 3.58 -4.68 27.66
N LEU A 225 2.51 -4.30 26.94
CA LEU A 225 1.18 -4.12 27.52
C LEU A 225 0.49 -5.46 27.81
N ALA A 226 -0.20 -5.56 28.95
CA ALA A 226 -0.95 -6.75 29.35
C ALA A 226 -2.27 -6.89 28.58
N ASP A 227 -2.98 -5.78 28.39
CA ASP A 227 -4.30 -5.75 27.76
C ASP A 227 -4.37 -4.65 26.71
N LEU A 228 -5.04 -4.93 25.58
CA LEU A 228 -5.42 -3.94 24.60
C LEU A 228 -6.94 -3.95 24.42
N LYS A 229 -7.52 -2.77 24.18
CA LYS A 229 -8.92 -2.62 23.77
C LYS A 229 -9.01 -1.72 22.56
N LEU A 230 -9.46 -2.27 21.42
CA LEU A 230 -9.83 -1.50 20.24
C LEU A 230 -11.31 -1.15 20.35
N VAL A 231 -11.64 0.14 20.35
CA VAL A 231 -13.01 0.66 20.30
C VAL A 231 -13.29 1.15 18.89
N HIS A 232 -14.47 0.82 18.36
CA HIS A 232 -14.90 1.24 17.03
C HIS A 232 -16.37 1.66 17.01
N GLY A 233 -16.89 2.12 15.87
CA GLY A 233 -18.27 2.57 15.75
C GLY A 233 -18.55 3.92 16.44
N VAL A 234 -17.50 4.70 16.76
CA VAL A 234 -17.60 5.99 17.45
C VAL A 234 -17.38 7.12 16.46
N ASP A 235 -18.29 8.10 16.46
CA ASP A 235 -18.14 9.31 15.64
C ASP A 235 -17.03 10.25 16.15
N ALA A 236 -16.72 11.30 15.39
CA ALA A 236 -15.65 12.24 15.73
C ALA A 236 -15.81 12.88 17.12
N ASN A 237 -17.03 13.33 17.47
CA ASN A 237 -17.30 13.93 18.78
C ASN A 237 -17.16 12.92 19.93
N GLY A 238 -17.60 11.68 19.69
CA GLY A 238 -17.42 10.58 20.64
C GLY A 238 -15.95 10.26 20.87
N ARG A 239 -15.14 10.15 19.78
CA ARG A 239 -13.69 9.94 19.87
C ARG A 239 -13.01 11.05 20.66
N TYR A 240 -13.29 12.31 20.33
CA TYR A 240 -12.78 13.46 21.08
C TYR A 240 -13.14 13.38 22.57
N SER A 241 -14.40 13.10 22.90
CA SER A 241 -14.87 13.00 24.28
C SER A 241 -14.18 11.86 25.05
N MET A 242 -14.02 10.68 24.43
CA MET A 242 -13.31 9.56 25.04
C MET A 242 -11.85 9.91 25.33
N PHE A 243 -11.17 10.59 24.40
CA PHE A 243 -9.79 11.00 24.59
C PHE A 243 -9.66 12.03 25.73
N MET A 244 -10.50 13.06 25.73
CA MET A 244 -10.47 14.10 26.77
C MET A 244 -10.81 13.57 28.16
N ASN A 245 -11.65 12.54 28.26
CA ASN A 245 -12.00 11.90 29.53
C ASN A 245 -10.97 10.85 29.99
N GLY A 246 -9.94 10.54 29.17
CA GLY A 246 -8.98 9.48 29.44
C GLY A 246 -9.55 8.06 29.29
N GLU A 247 -10.67 7.92 28.57
CA GLU A 247 -11.29 6.64 28.21
C GLU A 247 -10.63 6.00 26.97
N ALA A 248 -9.99 6.83 26.14
CA ALA A 248 -9.13 6.42 25.03
C ALA A 248 -7.72 6.97 25.26
N ASP A 249 -6.71 6.12 25.07
CA ASP A 249 -5.28 6.44 25.19
C ASP A 249 -4.67 6.86 23.86
N VAL A 250 -5.20 6.30 22.77
CA VAL A 250 -4.78 6.57 21.38
C VAL A 250 -6.02 6.70 20.48
N LEU A 251 -6.01 7.71 19.62
CA LEU A 251 -6.90 7.81 18.47
C LEU A 251 -6.06 7.59 17.21
N THR A 252 -6.27 6.51 16.48
CA THR A 252 -5.46 6.19 15.28
C THR A 252 -5.82 7.07 14.09
N PHE A 253 -6.95 7.74 14.15
CA PHE A 253 -7.39 8.75 13.18
C PHE A 253 -8.08 9.91 13.87
N VAL A 254 -7.66 11.11 13.52
CA VAL A 254 -8.21 12.37 14.01
C VAL A 254 -8.55 13.27 12.82
N ASP A 255 -9.78 13.78 12.77
CA ASP A 255 -10.17 14.78 11.79
C ASP A 255 -9.56 16.16 12.11
N GLU A 256 -9.58 17.07 11.15
CA GLU A 256 -8.93 18.38 11.26
C GLU A 256 -9.53 19.28 12.36
N GLU A 257 -10.83 19.20 12.59
CA GLU A 257 -11.50 19.96 13.66
C GLU A 257 -11.01 19.46 15.02
N THR A 258 -11.01 18.15 15.23
CA THR A 258 -10.51 17.51 16.45
C THR A 258 -9.00 17.74 16.62
N GLN A 259 -8.21 17.75 15.53
CA GLN A 259 -6.78 18.04 15.57
C GLN A 259 -6.49 19.44 16.15
N GLN A 260 -7.26 20.45 15.75
CA GLN A 260 -7.09 21.81 16.30
C GLN A 260 -7.38 21.86 17.81
N LEU A 261 -8.33 21.07 18.29
CA LEU A 261 -8.68 20.97 19.71
C LEU A 261 -7.63 20.19 20.53
N LEU A 262 -7.00 19.20 19.92
CA LEU A 262 -6.01 18.31 20.53
C LEU A 262 -4.56 18.66 20.16
N ALA A 263 -4.27 19.86 19.72
CA ALA A 263 -3.01 20.27 19.08
C ALA A 263 -1.73 19.80 19.77
N ASN A 264 -1.70 19.72 21.11
CA ASN A 264 -0.53 19.28 21.88
C ASN A 264 -0.34 17.75 21.90
N ASN A 265 -1.41 16.99 21.66
CA ASN A 265 -1.42 15.53 21.69
C ASN A 265 -1.56 14.91 20.30
N CYS A 266 -1.72 15.75 19.28
CA CYS A 266 -1.86 15.35 17.90
C CYS A 266 -0.52 15.31 17.18
N HIS A 267 -0.35 14.26 16.40
CA HIS A 267 0.81 14.04 15.53
C HIS A 267 0.33 13.84 14.10
N GLN A 268 1.11 14.34 13.14
CA GLN A 268 0.87 14.15 11.73
C GLN A 268 1.67 12.96 11.22
N PHE A 269 1.09 12.19 10.33
CA PHE A 269 1.77 11.16 9.55
C PHE A 269 1.52 11.34 8.05
N SER A 270 2.39 10.78 7.23
CA SER A 270 2.19 10.65 5.79
C SER A 270 2.07 9.17 5.44
N SER A 271 1.04 8.81 4.68
CA SER A 271 0.90 7.47 4.14
C SER A 271 1.73 7.32 2.86
N ASP A 272 1.83 6.09 2.33
CA ASP A 272 2.43 5.81 1.03
C ASP A 272 1.45 5.96 -0.14
N ALA A 273 0.29 6.55 0.09
CA ALA A 273 -0.75 6.73 -0.91
C ALA A 273 -0.64 8.08 -1.60
N ILE A 274 -0.38 8.05 -2.90
CA ILE A 274 -0.42 9.23 -3.78
C ILE A 274 -1.79 9.33 -4.41
N GLN A 275 -2.44 10.47 -4.24
CA GLN A 275 -3.72 10.77 -4.87
C GLN A 275 -3.53 11.71 -6.06
N GLY A 276 -4.23 11.42 -7.14
CA GLY A 276 -4.09 12.18 -8.36
C GLY A 276 -5.13 11.86 -9.43
N LEU A 277 -4.92 12.44 -10.60
CA LEU A 277 -5.78 12.29 -11.76
C LEU A 277 -5.21 11.28 -12.74
N GLU A 278 -6.00 10.31 -13.12
CA GLU A 278 -5.72 9.39 -14.20
C GLU A 278 -6.48 9.78 -15.47
N PHE A 279 -5.81 9.71 -16.60
CA PHE A 279 -6.39 10.01 -17.91
C PHE A 279 -6.55 8.72 -18.72
N ASN A 280 -7.79 8.39 -19.05
CA ASN A 280 -8.07 7.22 -19.87
C ASN A 280 -7.76 7.49 -21.35
N THR A 281 -6.62 7.05 -21.81
CA THR A 281 -6.17 7.16 -23.19
C THR A 281 -6.57 5.96 -24.05
N THR A 282 -7.28 4.97 -23.49
CA THR A 282 -7.73 3.81 -24.26
C THR A 282 -8.89 4.14 -25.18
N GLY A 283 -8.91 3.53 -26.34
CA GLY A 283 -10.00 3.73 -27.32
C GLY A 283 -11.26 2.89 -27.06
N PHE A 284 -11.34 2.17 -25.93
CA PHE A 284 -12.41 1.22 -25.67
C PHE A 284 -12.88 1.26 -24.21
N MET A 285 -14.10 0.77 -24.00
CA MET A 285 -14.70 0.53 -22.70
C MET A 285 -15.44 -0.81 -22.71
N PHE A 286 -15.58 -1.44 -21.57
CA PHE A 286 -16.42 -2.64 -21.47
C PHE A 286 -17.89 -2.23 -21.27
N ASP A 287 -18.77 -2.78 -22.11
CA ASP A 287 -20.20 -2.59 -21.99
C ASP A 287 -20.85 -3.85 -21.38
N GLN A 288 -21.24 -3.74 -20.13
CA GLN A 288 -21.89 -4.84 -19.39
C GLN A 288 -23.19 -5.32 -20.03
N SER A 289 -23.91 -4.42 -20.74
CA SER A 289 -25.21 -4.77 -21.33
C SER A 289 -25.09 -5.75 -22.50
N ILE A 290 -23.93 -5.75 -23.16
CA ILE A 290 -23.60 -6.65 -24.28
C ILE A 290 -22.49 -7.65 -23.92
N GLY A 291 -21.90 -7.54 -22.72
CA GLY A 291 -20.82 -8.42 -22.25
C GLY A 291 -19.54 -8.36 -23.11
N SER A 292 -19.25 -7.22 -23.73
CA SER A 292 -18.10 -7.07 -24.63
C SER A 292 -17.57 -5.65 -24.66
N PHE A 293 -16.34 -5.49 -25.18
CA PHE A 293 -15.75 -4.17 -25.42
C PHE A 293 -16.43 -3.45 -26.59
N LYS A 294 -16.60 -2.14 -26.43
CA LYS A 294 -17.03 -1.23 -27.48
C LYS A 294 -16.09 -0.02 -27.58
N PRO A 295 -16.01 0.64 -28.75
CA PRO A 295 -15.25 1.88 -28.89
C PRO A 295 -15.76 2.98 -27.96
N ARG A 296 -14.83 3.76 -27.41
CA ARG A 296 -15.09 5.05 -26.77
C ARG A 296 -15.15 6.16 -27.82
N ASP A 297 -15.52 7.36 -27.38
CA ASP A 297 -15.45 8.53 -28.23
C ASP A 297 -14.01 8.75 -28.72
N ALA A 298 -13.85 8.72 -30.05
CA ALA A 298 -12.52 8.80 -30.67
C ALA A 298 -11.89 10.19 -30.54
N GLU A 299 -12.70 11.26 -30.51
CA GLU A 299 -12.21 12.63 -30.36
C GLU A 299 -11.74 12.86 -28.91
N VAL A 300 -12.54 12.48 -27.93
CA VAL A 300 -12.16 12.55 -26.50
C VAL A 300 -10.90 11.72 -26.27
N THR A 301 -10.85 10.49 -26.78
CA THR A 301 -9.67 9.62 -26.64
C THR A 301 -8.42 10.29 -27.23
N LYS A 302 -8.52 10.89 -28.43
CA LYS A 302 -7.40 11.60 -29.08
C LYS A 302 -6.92 12.81 -28.25
N ILE A 303 -7.85 13.56 -27.64
CA ILE A 303 -7.52 14.69 -26.77
C ILE A 303 -6.78 14.22 -25.52
N LEU A 304 -7.30 13.20 -24.84
CA LEU A 304 -6.67 12.65 -23.63
C LEU A 304 -5.33 11.97 -23.92
N ALA A 305 -5.13 11.39 -25.11
CA ALA A 305 -3.86 10.84 -25.55
C ALA A 305 -2.82 11.93 -25.87
N ASN A 306 -3.22 13.19 -26.08
CA ASN A 306 -2.30 14.29 -26.33
C ASN A 306 -1.58 14.72 -25.04
N GLU A 307 -0.26 14.54 -25.00
CA GLU A 307 0.57 14.86 -23.83
C GLU A 307 0.51 16.35 -23.46
N ASN A 308 0.51 17.26 -24.45
CA ASN A 308 0.45 18.69 -24.20
C ASN A 308 -0.90 19.10 -23.56
N PHE A 309 -2.00 18.40 -23.89
CA PHE A 309 -3.28 18.61 -23.22
C PHE A 309 -3.22 18.21 -21.74
N ARG A 310 -2.69 17.02 -21.43
CA ARG A 310 -2.51 16.56 -20.03
C ARG A 310 -1.55 17.46 -19.26
N ARG A 311 -0.44 17.90 -19.89
CA ARG A 311 0.48 18.89 -19.31
C ARG A 311 -0.22 20.19 -18.98
N ALA A 312 -1.06 20.70 -19.89
CA ALA A 312 -1.80 21.93 -19.64
C ALA A 312 -2.69 21.82 -18.39
N LEU A 313 -3.42 20.70 -18.25
CA LEU A 313 -4.23 20.44 -17.06
C LEU A 313 -3.38 20.35 -15.80
N SER A 314 -2.26 19.65 -15.84
CA SER A 314 -1.37 19.46 -14.69
C SER A 314 -0.71 20.76 -14.21
N TYR A 315 -0.24 21.59 -15.16
CA TYR A 315 0.43 22.86 -14.85
C TYR A 315 -0.53 23.96 -14.38
N ALA A 316 -1.83 23.81 -14.68
CA ALA A 316 -2.88 24.71 -14.18
C ALA A 316 -3.29 24.44 -12.71
N ILE A 317 -2.78 23.37 -12.08
CA ILE A 317 -3.16 22.98 -10.71
C ILE A 317 -2.25 23.63 -9.69
N ASN A 318 -2.81 24.42 -8.78
CA ASN A 318 -2.12 24.87 -7.56
C ASN A 318 -2.31 23.84 -6.44
N ARG A 319 -1.39 22.86 -6.36
CA ARG A 319 -1.43 21.75 -5.40
C ARG A 319 -1.29 22.21 -3.96
N GLU A 320 -0.49 23.25 -3.73
CA GLU A 320 -0.28 23.82 -2.40
C GLU A 320 -1.60 24.40 -1.85
N ALA A 321 -2.30 25.20 -2.65
CA ALA A 321 -3.60 25.76 -2.28
C ALA A 321 -4.67 24.66 -2.10
N LEU A 322 -4.70 23.65 -2.99
CA LEU A 322 -5.62 22.52 -2.89
C LEU A 322 -5.43 21.74 -1.58
N VAL A 323 -4.19 21.37 -1.28
CA VAL A 323 -3.87 20.62 -0.06
C VAL A 323 -4.22 21.43 1.18
N MET A 324 -3.83 22.71 1.22
CA MET A 324 -4.13 23.59 2.35
C MET A 324 -5.64 23.73 2.64
N ILE A 325 -6.48 23.66 1.60
CA ILE A 325 -7.94 23.85 1.73
C ILE A 325 -8.66 22.52 1.97
N LEU A 326 -8.25 21.44 1.28
CA LEU A 326 -9.02 20.20 1.20
C LEU A 326 -8.48 19.09 2.10
N SER A 327 -7.18 19.08 2.38
CA SER A 327 -6.52 18.03 3.14
C SER A 327 -5.23 18.56 3.80
N PRO A 328 -5.33 19.45 4.81
CA PRO A 328 -4.17 20.09 5.44
C PRO A 328 -3.18 19.10 6.08
N SER A 329 -3.61 17.87 6.37
CA SER A 329 -2.74 16.78 6.83
C SER A 329 -1.85 16.19 5.73
N SER A 330 -2.19 16.40 4.47
CA SER A 330 -1.48 15.86 3.31
C SER A 330 -0.33 16.76 2.85
N ILE A 331 0.50 16.23 1.96
CA ILE A 331 1.63 16.95 1.36
C ILE A 331 1.39 17.07 -0.15
N PRO A 332 1.60 18.25 -0.78
CA PRO A 332 1.51 18.37 -2.22
C PRO A 332 2.46 17.40 -2.93
N ALA A 333 1.97 16.66 -3.93
CA ALA A 333 2.75 15.70 -4.69
C ALA A 333 2.85 16.09 -6.16
N THR A 334 4.06 16.00 -6.70
CA THR A 334 4.37 16.27 -8.12
C THR A 334 5.04 15.09 -8.81
N ARG A 335 5.40 14.05 -8.06
CA ARG A 335 6.03 12.81 -8.52
C ARG A 335 5.12 11.62 -8.24
N ASN A 336 5.36 10.53 -8.97
CA ASN A 336 4.60 9.29 -8.84
C ASN A 336 5.13 8.34 -7.76
N ILE A 337 6.24 8.65 -7.12
CA ILE A 337 6.76 7.90 -5.97
C ILE A 337 6.87 8.79 -4.73
N THR A 338 6.79 8.18 -3.56
CA THR A 338 6.86 8.88 -2.28
C THR A 338 8.28 9.32 -1.94
N PRO A 339 8.46 10.36 -1.12
CA PRO A 339 9.79 10.81 -0.70
C PRO A 339 10.60 9.75 0.06
N GLY A 340 9.93 8.83 0.75
CA GLY A 340 10.56 7.76 1.53
C GLY A 340 10.86 6.48 0.73
N ALA A 341 10.54 6.45 -0.57
CA ALA A 341 10.67 5.24 -1.37
C ALA A 341 12.12 4.75 -1.47
N LYS A 342 12.28 3.46 -1.23
CA LYS A 342 13.54 2.71 -1.32
C LYS A 342 13.43 1.64 -2.41
N GLY A 343 14.56 1.12 -2.88
CA GLY A 343 14.56 0.00 -3.82
C GLY A 343 14.20 -1.35 -3.16
N ASN A 344 14.41 -1.44 -1.87
CA ASN A 344 14.00 -2.53 -0.99
C ASN A 344 13.89 -1.97 0.43
N THR A 345 13.14 -2.60 1.31
CA THR A 345 12.91 -2.15 2.70
C THR A 345 14.19 -2.00 3.53
N ASP A 346 15.20 -2.83 3.27
CA ASP A 346 16.52 -2.77 3.91
C ASP A 346 17.52 -1.83 3.23
N ASP A 347 17.17 -1.22 2.08
CA ASP A 347 18.02 -0.27 1.38
C ASP A 347 18.19 1.03 2.20
N THR A 348 19.39 1.59 2.15
CA THR A 348 19.68 2.92 2.72
C THR A 348 19.58 4.05 1.70
N THR A 349 19.49 3.70 0.42
CA THR A 349 19.42 4.64 -0.69
C THR A 349 17.97 4.93 -1.05
N LEU A 350 17.56 6.19 -0.94
CA LEU A 350 16.24 6.62 -1.36
C LEU A 350 16.17 6.81 -2.88
N VAL A 351 15.09 6.37 -3.49
CA VAL A 351 14.82 6.61 -4.92
C VAL A 351 14.64 8.12 -5.19
N ALA A 352 14.10 8.85 -4.22
CA ALA A 352 13.91 10.30 -4.29
C ALA A 352 15.23 11.11 -4.36
N ASP A 353 16.37 10.54 -3.91
CA ASP A 353 17.67 11.21 -3.94
C ASP A 353 18.27 11.33 -5.36
N TYR A 354 17.74 10.58 -6.33
CA TYR A 354 18.21 10.66 -7.70
C TYR A 354 17.66 11.90 -8.43
N PRO A 355 18.47 12.55 -9.27
CA PRO A 355 18.07 13.74 -10.00
C PRO A 355 16.85 13.51 -10.89
N PHE A 356 15.80 14.28 -10.68
CA PHE A 356 14.55 14.14 -11.40
C PHE A 356 14.43 15.09 -12.62
N GLY A 357 15.08 16.24 -12.57
CA GLY A 357 14.97 17.31 -13.58
C GLY A 357 13.82 18.28 -13.27
N THR A 358 14.08 19.58 -13.47
CA THR A 358 13.13 20.64 -13.09
C THR A 358 11.96 20.80 -14.07
N ASP A 359 12.08 20.27 -15.30
CA ASP A 359 11.10 20.49 -16.39
C ASP A 359 10.14 19.31 -16.57
N ILE A 360 10.18 18.33 -15.68
CA ILE A 360 9.41 17.08 -15.79
C ILE A 360 8.10 17.19 -15.03
N CYS A 361 8.14 17.75 -13.82
CA CYS A 361 6.97 17.96 -12.97
C CYS A 361 6.39 19.36 -13.17
N ALA A 362 5.06 19.46 -13.08
CA ALA A 362 4.44 20.76 -12.86
C ALA A 362 4.90 21.33 -11.50
N PRO A 363 5.13 22.65 -11.37
CA PRO A 363 5.40 23.28 -10.08
C PRO A 363 4.29 23.01 -9.07
N VAL A 364 4.63 23.00 -7.78
CA VAL A 364 3.66 22.74 -6.70
C VAL A 364 2.54 23.78 -6.69
N ASP A 365 2.87 25.04 -6.90
CA ASP A 365 1.98 26.19 -6.98
C ASP A 365 1.35 26.41 -8.37
N GLY A 366 1.67 25.51 -9.33
CA GLY A 366 1.23 25.61 -10.72
C GLY A 366 2.01 26.63 -11.53
N ASP A 367 1.78 26.65 -12.85
CA ASP A 367 2.33 27.67 -13.78
C ASP A 367 1.27 27.96 -14.88
N ALA A 368 0.49 28.99 -14.66
CA ALA A 368 -0.58 29.38 -15.57
C ALA A 368 -0.06 29.74 -16.98
N ALA A 369 1.12 30.33 -17.11
CA ALA A 369 1.68 30.69 -18.41
C ALA A 369 2.14 29.46 -19.19
N ALA A 370 2.81 28.53 -18.53
CA ALA A 370 3.19 27.25 -19.12
C ALA A 370 1.95 26.41 -19.48
N ALA A 371 0.94 26.36 -18.59
CA ALA A 371 -0.32 25.67 -18.84
C ALA A 371 -1.02 26.17 -20.11
N GLN A 372 -1.12 27.48 -20.28
CA GLN A 372 -1.69 28.11 -21.49
C GLN A 372 -0.86 27.81 -22.74
N ALA A 373 0.47 27.81 -22.64
CA ALA A 373 1.35 27.48 -23.75
C ALA A 373 1.21 26.01 -24.19
N TYR A 374 1.13 25.08 -23.23
CA TYR A 374 0.86 23.66 -23.53
C TYR A 374 -0.53 23.46 -24.15
N LEU A 375 -1.56 24.15 -23.65
CA LEU A 375 -2.90 24.06 -24.24
C LEU A 375 -2.93 24.59 -25.69
N ALA A 376 -2.29 25.72 -25.97
CA ALA A 376 -2.20 26.25 -27.31
C ALA A 376 -1.53 25.26 -28.28
N LYS A 377 -0.45 24.60 -27.84
CA LYS A 377 0.23 23.57 -28.60
C LYS A 377 -0.67 22.34 -28.81
N ALA A 378 -1.39 21.91 -27.76
CA ALA A 378 -2.34 20.80 -27.86
C ALA A 378 -3.45 21.08 -28.89
N LEU A 379 -4.03 22.26 -28.86
CA LEU A 379 -5.09 22.66 -29.84
C LEU A 379 -4.55 22.65 -31.27
N GLU A 380 -3.33 23.16 -31.50
CA GLU A 380 -2.68 23.13 -32.82
C GLU A 380 -2.47 21.66 -33.29
N GLU A 381 -1.89 20.79 -32.45
CA GLU A 381 -1.65 19.38 -32.78
C GLU A 381 -2.93 18.59 -33.01
N LEU A 382 -4.01 18.93 -32.33
CA LEU A 382 -5.31 18.30 -32.43
C LEU A 382 -6.18 18.88 -33.57
N GLY A 383 -5.82 20.07 -34.06
CA GLY A 383 -6.54 20.75 -35.15
C GLY A 383 -7.77 21.54 -34.72
N TYR A 384 -7.85 21.94 -33.45
CA TYR A 384 -8.94 22.78 -32.93
C TYR A 384 -8.58 24.27 -33.03
N ALA A 385 -9.55 25.09 -33.44
CA ALA A 385 -9.35 26.53 -33.51
C ALA A 385 -9.42 27.21 -32.13
N SER A 386 -10.16 26.63 -31.21
CA SER A 386 -10.32 27.16 -29.85
C SER A 386 -10.76 26.09 -28.87
N VAL A 387 -10.63 26.37 -27.54
CA VAL A 387 -11.12 25.50 -26.46
C VAL A 387 -12.64 25.28 -26.52
N LYS A 388 -13.40 26.17 -27.21
CA LYS A 388 -14.85 26.06 -27.33
C LYS A 388 -15.28 24.97 -28.32
N ASP A 389 -14.34 24.52 -29.14
CA ASP A 389 -14.58 23.48 -30.14
C ASP A 389 -14.32 22.08 -29.59
N LEU A 390 -13.80 21.99 -28.36
CA LEU A 390 -13.53 20.71 -27.68
C LEU A 390 -14.86 20.03 -27.30
N PRO A 391 -14.95 18.69 -27.46
CA PRO A 391 -16.10 17.92 -26.98
C PRO A 391 -16.13 17.91 -25.45
N THR A 392 -17.26 17.50 -24.87
CA THR A 392 -17.38 17.27 -23.43
C THR A 392 -16.46 16.15 -22.99
N ILE A 393 -15.70 16.40 -21.94
CA ILE A 393 -14.80 15.45 -21.27
C ILE A 393 -15.37 15.19 -19.87
N LYS A 394 -15.59 13.95 -19.51
CA LYS A 394 -16.17 13.56 -18.23
C LYS A 394 -15.11 13.37 -17.18
N TYR A 395 -15.29 14.00 -16.04
CA TYR A 395 -14.48 13.80 -14.85
C TYR A 395 -15.29 12.98 -13.84
N LEU A 396 -14.97 11.70 -13.74
CA LEU A 396 -15.59 10.76 -12.82
C LEU A 396 -15.03 10.93 -11.40
N CYS A 397 -15.90 11.02 -10.41
CA CYS A 397 -15.51 11.00 -9.00
C CYS A 397 -16.58 10.36 -8.11
N PHE A 398 -16.17 10.00 -6.88
CA PHE A 398 -17.07 9.42 -5.89
C PHE A 398 -18.07 10.44 -5.35
N GLU A 399 -19.25 9.98 -5.01
CA GLU A 399 -20.31 10.77 -4.34
C GLU A 399 -19.97 10.98 -2.85
N ASN A 400 -18.97 11.85 -2.62
CA ASN A 400 -18.44 12.21 -1.32
C ASN A 400 -18.07 13.71 -1.33
N SER A 401 -18.15 14.39 -0.20
CA SER A 401 -17.89 15.83 -0.09
C SER A 401 -16.47 16.22 -0.49
N PHE A 402 -15.47 15.45 -0.06
CA PHE A 402 -14.06 15.67 -0.43
C PHE A 402 -13.84 15.59 -1.94
N TYR A 403 -14.27 14.48 -2.57
CA TYR A 403 -14.09 14.29 -4.01
C TYR A 403 -14.88 15.30 -4.85
N ARG A 404 -16.07 15.68 -4.39
CA ARG A 404 -16.85 16.74 -5.01
C ARG A 404 -16.10 18.06 -5.00
N LEU A 405 -15.62 18.48 -3.83
CA LEU A 405 -14.94 19.78 -3.68
C LEU A 405 -13.60 19.79 -4.45
N MET A 406 -12.88 18.68 -4.48
CA MET A 406 -11.69 18.50 -5.31
C MET A 406 -12.03 18.70 -6.80
N ALA A 407 -13.05 18.01 -7.29
CA ALA A 407 -13.46 18.09 -8.69
C ALA A 407 -13.93 19.50 -9.09
N GLU A 408 -14.75 20.14 -8.27
CA GLU A 408 -15.25 21.50 -8.50
C GLU A 408 -14.10 22.53 -8.48
N THR A 409 -13.13 22.37 -7.59
CA THR A 409 -11.96 23.25 -7.51
C THR A 409 -11.08 23.09 -8.74
N LEU A 410 -10.74 21.88 -9.15
CA LEU A 410 -9.97 21.61 -10.37
C LEU A 410 -10.68 22.11 -11.61
N GLN A 411 -11.99 21.87 -11.76
CA GLN A 411 -12.78 22.40 -12.87
C GLN A 411 -12.74 23.92 -12.91
N SER A 412 -12.84 24.58 -11.75
CA SER A 412 -12.76 26.04 -11.64
C SER A 412 -11.39 26.59 -12.03
N GLU A 413 -10.28 25.93 -11.61
CA GLU A 413 -8.92 26.30 -12.00
C GLU A 413 -8.72 26.16 -13.51
N TRP A 414 -9.11 25.03 -14.11
CA TRP A 414 -9.03 24.82 -15.55
C TRP A 414 -9.88 25.79 -16.35
N LYS A 415 -11.07 26.13 -15.86
CA LYS A 415 -11.90 27.16 -16.48
C LYS A 415 -11.24 28.54 -16.38
N SER A 416 -10.73 28.91 -15.22
CA SER A 416 -10.12 30.23 -14.97
C SER A 416 -8.82 30.44 -15.74
N ILE A 417 -7.95 29.43 -15.75
CA ILE A 417 -6.58 29.54 -16.32
C ILE A 417 -6.58 29.19 -17.81
N LEU A 418 -7.30 28.15 -18.21
CA LEU A 418 -7.26 27.59 -19.55
C LEU A 418 -8.50 27.92 -20.39
N GLY A 419 -9.56 28.47 -19.80
CA GLY A 419 -10.83 28.73 -20.49
C GLY A 419 -11.62 27.47 -20.81
N LEU A 420 -11.30 26.32 -20.18
CA LEU A 420 -11.97 25.05 -20.43
C LEU A 420 -13.34 25.02 -19.75
N GLU A 421 -14.39 24.96 -20.53
CA GLU A 421 -15.79 24.79 -20.08
C GLU A 421 -16.35 23.40 -20.45
N CYS A 422 -15.54 22.58 -21.12
CA CYS A 422 -15.95 21.26 -21.61
C CYS A 422 -15.76 20.12 -20.58
N ILE A 423 -15.21 20.39 -19.39
CA ILE A 423 -15.05 19.36 -18.34
C ILE A 423 -16.36 19.25 -17.56
N GLU A 424 -16.98 18.08 -17.57
CA GLU A 424 -18.23 17.77 -16.87
C GLU A 424 -17.98 16.80 -15.73
N ILE A 425 -18.34 17.17 -14.51
CA ILE A 425 -18.18 16.34 -13.31
C ILE A 425 -19.29 15.29 -13.27
N GLU A 426 -18.91 14.02 -13.27
CA GLU A 426 -19.80 12.87 -13.15
C GLU A 426 -19.64 12.24 -11.76
N MET A 427 -20.60 12.55 -10.86
CA MET A 427 -20.63 11.97 -9.51
C MET A 427 -21.35 10.63 -9.53
N LYS A 428 -20.73 9.60 -8.91
CA LYS A 428 -21.33 8.26 -8.76
C LYS A 428 -21.15 7.74 -7.34
N PRO A 429 -22.12 6.92 -6.84
CA PRO A 429 -21.88 6.11 -5.65
C PRO A 429 -20.59 5.31 -5.80
N ILE A 430 -19.90 5.05 -4.67
CA ILE A 430 -18.55 4.46 -4.68
C ILE A 430 -18.46 3.16 -5.52
N GLN A 431 -19.44 2.27 -5.37
CA GLN A 431 -19.46 1.01 -6.12
C GLN A 431 -19.61 1.23 -7.63
N ASP A 432 -20.47 2.14 -8.04
CA ASP A 432 -20.70 2.45 -9.46
C ASP A 432 -19.50 3.18 -10.09
N ALA A 433 -18.81 4.02 -9.31
CA ALA A 433 -17.59 4.68 -9.76
C ALA A 433 -16.45 3.68 -9.92
N VAL A 434 -16.25 2.77 -8.94
CA VAL A 434 -15.27 1.68 -9.05
C VAL A 434 -15.57 0.79 -10.24
N MET A 435 -16.82 0.39 -10.45
CA MET A 435 -17.20 -0.40 -11.62
C MET A 435 -16.97 0.38 -12.94
N SER A 436 -17.20 1.70 -12.94
CA SER A 436 -16.90 2.52 -14.11
C SER A 436 -15.40 2.55 -14.41
N MET A 437 -14.55 2.63 -13.38
CA MET A 437 -13.11 2.55 -13.52
C MET A 437 -12.68 1.18 -14.07
N VAL A 438 -13.12 0.07 -13.44
CA VAL A 438 -12.81 -1.30 -13.87
C VAL A 438 -13.21 -1.54 -15.33
N PHE A 439 -14.34 -0.99 -15.78
CA PHE A 439 -14.81 -1.12 -17.15
C PHE A 439 -14.29 -0.04 -18.11
N MET A 440 -13.33 0.78 -17.69
CA MET A 440 -12.74 1.84 -18.48
C MET A 440 -13.77 2.87 -18.98
N ASN A 441 -14.87 3.05 -18.24
CA ASN A 441 -15.99 3.95 -18.59
C ASN A 441 -15.85 5.31 -17.89
N TYR A 442 -14.75 5.98 -18.13
CA TYR A 442 -14.42 7.34 -17.65
C TYR A 442 -13.46 8.01 -18.62
N ASP A 443 -13.33 9.33 -18.54
CA ASP A 443 -12.33 10.09 -19.30
C ASP A 443 -11.19 10.54 -18.38
N ILE A 444 -11.53 11.24 -17.30
CA ILE A 444 -10.63 11.60 -16.20
C ILE A 444 -11.18 10.95 -14.92
N TYR A 445 -10.30 10.39 -14.09
CA TYR A 445 -10.67 9.79 -12.82
C TYR A 445 -9.70 10.23 -11.72
N TYR A 446 -10.23 10.61 -10.55
CA TYR A 446 -9.41 10.89 -9.38
C TYR A 446 -9.32 9.65 -8.51
N GLN A 447 -8.12 9.15 -8.29
CA GLN A 447 -7.89 7.96 -7.50
C GLN A 447 -6.71 8.10 -6.53
N SER A 448 -6.70 7.21 -5.55
CA SER A 448 -5.59 7.00 -4.62
C SER A 448 -4.86 5.72 -5.01
N LEU A 449 -3.57 5.82 -5.22
CA LEU A 449 -2.69 4.70 -5.48
C LEU A 449 -1.73 4.57 -4.30
N GLY A 450 -1.94 3.54 -3.49
CA GLY A 450 -1.10 3.22 -2.34
C GLY A 450 -0.08 2.13 -2.66
N ASN A 451 1.02 2.17 -1.95
CA ASN A 451 1.99 1.10 -1.91
C ASN A 451 1.97 0.48 -0.51
N SER A 452 1.88 -0.83 -0.41
CA SER A 452 1.89 -1.52 0.89
C SER A 452 3.29 -1.57 1.52
N THR A 453 4.31 -1.20 0.78
CA THR A 453 5.72 -1.20 1.22
C THR A 453 6.42 0.07 0.78
N ALA A 454 7.55 0.39 1.39
CA ALA A 454 8.39 1.52 0.96
C ALA A 454 8.98 1.33 -0.46
N ASN A 455 8.87 0.12 -1.02
CA ASN A 455 9.36 -0.20 -2.35
C ASN A 455 8.37 0.28 -3.43
N PRO A 456 8.75 1.22 -4.31
CA PRO A 456 7.86 1.76 -5.33
C PRO A 456 7.66 0.81 -6.52
N ARG A 457 8.32 -0.35 -6.56
CA ARG A 457 8.23 -1.29 -7.68
C ARG A 457 6.80 -1.75 -7.92
N SER A 458 6.11 -2.20 -6.89
CA SER A 458 4.72 -2.67 -7.02
C SER A 458 3.79 -1.59 -7.58
N TYR A 459 3.98 -0.35 -7.15
CA TYR A 459 3.29 0.81 -7.70
C TYR A 459 3.63 1.05 -9.18
N LEU A 460 4.92 1.02 -9.53
CA LEU A 460 5.37 1.26 -10.92
C LEU A 460 4.96 0.10 -11.85
N GLU A 461 4.95 -1.14 -11.37
CA GLU A 461 4.51 -2.30 -12.16
C GLU A 461 3.05 -2.22 -12.61
N MET A 462 2.18 -1.56 -11.87
CA MET A 462 0.80 -1.33 -12.29
C MET A 462 0.69 -0.54 -13.61
N TRP A 463 1.68 0.29 -13.91
CA TRP A 463 1.73 1.12 -15.11
C TRP A 463 2.43 0.47 -16.30
N LYS A 464 3.08 -0.68 -16.12
CA LYS A 464 3.71 -1.40 -17.22
C LYS A 464 2.68 -1.83 -18.26
N THR A 465 3.13 -2.04 -19.47
CA THR A 465 2.32 -2.67 -20.50
C THR A 465 1.84 -4.05 -20.00
N GLY A 466 0.53 -4.23 -19.85
CA GLY A 466 -0.09 -5.41 -19.25
C GLY A 466 -0.12 -5.43 -17.71
N GLY A 467 0.24 -4.34 -17.04
CA GLY A 467 0.09 -4.19 -15.58
C GLY A 467 -1.36 -3.90 -15.14
N GLY A 468 -1.64 -3.98 -13.82
CA GLY A 468 -2.99 -3.92 -13.27
C GLY A 468 -3.80 -2.66 -13.61
N VAL A 469 -3.19 -1.48 -13.66
CA VAL A 469 -3.84 -0.23 -14.12
C VAL A 469 -3.95 -0.21 -15.64
N SER A 470 -3.02 -0.89 -16.31
CA SER A 470 -2.95 -0.98 -17.76
C SER A 470 -3.88 -2.05 -18.34
N ASP A 471 -4.20 -3.10 -17.57
CA ASP A 471 -5.05 -4.23 -17.96
C ASP A 471 -6.11 -4.53 -16.89
N ALA A 472 -6.87 -3.51 -16.50
CA ALA A 472 -7.91 -3.61 -15.48
C ALA A 472 -9.00 -4.65 -15.80
N MET A 473 -9.06 -5.15 -17.03
CA MET A 473 -10.07 -6.09 -17.51
C MET A 473 -9.55 -7.52 -17.69
N GLY A 474 -8.25 -7.76 -17.44
CA GLY A 474 -7.64 -9.08 -17.60
C GLY A 474 -7.49 -9.55 -19.05
N ALA A 475 -7.10 -10.81 -19.22
CA ALA A 475 -6.84 -11.42 -20.51
C ALA A 475 -8.07 -11.37 -21.45
N GLY A 476 -7.96 -10.61 -22.52
CA GLY A 476 -9.04 -10.46 -23.51
C GLY A 476 -9.48 -9.02 -23.81
N ALA A 477 -8.97 -8.05 -23.05
CA ALA A 477 -9.11 -6.66 -23.43
C ALA A 477 -8.42 -6.41 -24.79
N PRO A 478 -9.08 -5.72 -25.75
CA PRO A 478 -8.47 -5.44 -27.05
C PRO A 478 -7.31 -4.45 -26.98
N ILE A 479 -7.01 -3.95 -25.79
CA ILE A 479 -5.98 -2.92 -25.57
C ILE A 479 -5.22 -3.24 -24.31
N SER A 480 -3.94 -3.14 -24.45
CA SER A 480 -2.98 -3.57 -23.46
C SER A 480 -2.67 -2.53 -22.40
N SER A 481 -2.95 -1.23 -22.55
CA SER A 481 -2.62 -0.31 -21.47
C SER A 481 -3.04 1.15 -21.69
N ILE A 482 -3.39 1.82 -20.59
CA ILE A 482 -3.51 3.28 -20.51
C ILE A 482 -2.17 3.95 -20.83
N PHE A 483 -1.06 3.29 -20.40
CA PHE A 483 0.30 3.73 -20.60
C PHE A 483 1.15 2.58 -21.15
N ALA A 484 1.65 2.71 -22.38
CA ALA A 484 2.56 1.76 -23.03
C ALA A 484 3.85 2.48 -23.40
N ASN A 485 4.93 2.19 -22.68
CA ASN A 485 6.24 2.79 -22.91
C ASN A 485 7.36 1.76 -22.67
N ALA A 486 8.06 1.41 -23.76
CA ALA A 486 9.08 0.37 -23.71
C ALA A 486 10.30 0.72 -22.82
N ASP A 487 10.65 2.00 -22.71
CA ASP A 487 11.76 2.45 -21.85
C ASP A 487 11.34 2.39 -20.38
N PHE A 488 10.10 2.72 -20.07
CA PHE A 488 9.51 2.56 -18.75
C PHE A 488 9.48 1.07 -18.34
N ASP A 489 8.89 0.23 -19.20
CA ASP A 489 8.80 -1.21 -18.96
C ASP A 489 10.19 -1.82 -18.72
N LYS A 490 11.18 -1.38 -19.53
CA LYS A 490 12.56 -1.81 -19.37
C LYS A 490 13.15 -1.37 -18.04
N ALA A 491 12.97 -0.12 -17.62
CA ALA A 491 13.52 0.39 -16.39
C ALA A 491 12.97 -0.35 -15.17
N VAL A 492 11.65 -0.61 -15.15
CA VAL A 492 11.00 -1.39 -14.07
C VAL A 492 11.49 -2.84 -14.07
N ASN A 493 11.57 -3.49 -15.24
CA ASN A 493 12.04 -4.87 -15.35
C ASN A 493 13.53 -5.01 -14.96
N ASP A 494 14.37 -4.06 -15.35
CA ASP A 494 15.80 -4.08 -14.98
C ASP A 494 15.96 -3.86 -13.46
N ALA A 495 15.13 -2.99 -12.83
CA ALA A 495 15.16 -2.77 -11.40
C ALA A 495 14.79 -4.04 -10.62
N MET A 496 13.83 -4.82 -11.12
CA MET A 496 13.37 -6.06 -10.49
C MET A 496 14.48 -7.10 -10.34
N VAL A 497 15.45 -7.12 -11.23
CA VAL A 497 16.56 -8.09 -11.23
C VAL A 497 17.90 -7.50 -10.76
N GLU A 498 17.96 -6.23 -10.37
CA GLU A 498 19.18 -5.54 -9.96
C GLU A 498 19.38 -5.64 -8.43
N PHE A 499 20.46 -6.30 -8.01
CA PHE A 499 20.81 -6.49 -6.59
C PHE A 499 21.66 -5.34 -6.00
N ASP A 500 22.25 -4.47 -6.83
CA ASP A 500 22.97 -3.30 -6.36
C ASP A 500 21.96 -2.21 -6.01
N GLN A 501 21.87 -1.83 -4.74
CA GLN A 501 20.90 -0.86 -4.21
C GLN A 501 20.90 0.47 -4.98
N ALA A 502 22.09 1.01 -5.28
CA ALA A 502 22.20 2.30 -5.93
C ALA A 502 21.74 2.23 -7.40
N LYS A 503 22.06 1.15 -8.10
CA LYS A 503 21.59 0.97 -9.48
C LYS A 503 20.09 0.68 -9.52
N ARG A 504 19.57 -0.13 -8.59
CA ARG A 504 18.12 -0.37 -8.48
C ARG A 504 17.35 0.93 -8.25
N ALA A 505 17.77 1.74 -7.27
CA ALA A 505 17.17 3.04 -7.00
C ALA A 505 17.24 3.98 -8.22
N ALA A 506 18.35 3.98 -8.97
CA ALA A 506 18.49 4.76 -10.20
C ALA A 506 17.51 4.33 -11.30
N LEU A 507 17.30 3.01 -11.46
CA LEU A 507 16.34 2.45 -12.43
C LEU A 507 14.89 2.80 -12.05
N LEU A 508 14.54 2.70 -10.76
CA LEU A 508 13.22 3.10 -10.26
C LEU A 508 12.99 4.61 -10.42
N ALA A 509 14.02 5.43 -10.18
CA ALA A 509 13.95 6.88 -10.41
C ALA A 509 13.78 7.23 -11.91
N GLU A 510 14.41 6.48 -12.82
CA GLU A 510 14.21 6.67 -14.26
C GLU A 510 12.78 6.27 -14.68
N ALA A 511 12.24 5.18 -14.14
CA ALA A 511 10.85 4.79 -14.37
C ALA A 511 9.88 5.88 -13.88
N ASP A 512 10.05 6.38 -12.63
CA ASP A 512 9.26 7.48 -12.10
C ASP A 512 9.32 8.73 -12.99
N LYS A 513 10.51 9.07 -13.48
CA LYS A 513 10.70 10.19 -14.40
C LYS A 513 9.91 10.02 -15.71
N ILE A 514 9.94 8.83 -16.30
CA ILE A 514 9.23 8.56 -17.55
C ILE A 514 7.72 8.69 -17.35
N ILE A 515 7.15 8.03 -16.33
CA ILE A 515 5.69 8.10 -16.10
C ILE A 515 5.25 9.50 -15.69
N THR A 516 5.99 10.18 -14.83
CA THR A 516 5.65 11.54 -14.40
C THR A 516 5.68 12.52 -15.57
N SER A 517 6.67 12.41 -16.48
CA SER A 517 6.77 13.27 -17.66
C SER A 517 5.65 13.06 -18.66
N SER A 518 5.03 11.88 -18.66
CA SER A 518 3.90 11.56 -19.55
C SER A 518 2.60 12.23 -19.15
N HIS A 519 2.48 12.66 -17.91
CA HIS A 519 1.25 13.18 -17.28
C HIS A 519 0.03 12.26 -17.49
N ILE A 520 0.25 10.95 -17.62
CA ILE A 520 -0.85 9.98 -17.71
C ILE A 520 -1.56 9.81 -16.37
N TYR A 521 -0.78 9.88 -15.31
CA TYR A 521 -1.25 10.10 -13.94
C TYR A 521 -0.63 11.39 -13.42
N VAL A 522 -1.47 12.29 -12.94
CA VAL A 522 -1.05 13.60 -12.43
C VAL A 522 -1.19 13.60 -10.93
N PRO A 523 -0.08 13.41 -10.19
CA PRO A 523 -0.08 13.48 -8.73
C PRO A 523 -0.56 14.85 -8.25
N ILE A 524 -1.37 14.84 -7.19
CA ILE A 524 -1.87 16.05 -6.53
C ILE A 524 -1.39 16.13 -5.10
N LEU A 525 -1.56 15.05 -4.33
CA LEU A 525 -1.15 15.00 -2.94
C LEU A 525 -0.65 13.60 -2.54
N LEU A 526 0.26 13.60 -1.59
CA LEU A 526 0.60 12.44 -0.77
C LEU A 526 -0.32 12.48 0.45
N GLN A 527 -1.12 11.43 0.61
CA GLN A 527 -2.11 11.37 1.67
C GLN A 527 -1.44 11.42 3.04
N GLY A 528 -1.96 12.27 3.89
CA GLY A 528 -1.57 12.36 5.29
C GLY A 528 -2.77 12.22 6.20
N GLY A 529 -2.50 12.13 7.49
CA GLY A 529 -3.51 12.07 8.53
C GLY A 529 -2.97 12.56 9.85
N TYR A 530 -3.84 12.56 10.84
CA TYR A 530 -3.48 12.85 12.22
C TYR A 530 -3.88 11.70 13.12
N TYR A 531 -3.06 11.44 14.13
CA TYR A 531 -3.38 10.56 15.25
C TYR A 531 -3.15 11.32 16.55
N ALA A 532 -3.79 10.89 17.63
CA ALA A 532 -3.61 11.51 18.94
C ALA A 532 -3.20 10.49 19.98
N VAL A 533 -2.28 10.88 20.88
CA VAL A 533 -1.72 10.04 21.92
C VAL A 533 -1.70 10.80 23.23
N GLN A 534 -2.12 10.16 24.32
CA GLN A 534 -2.07 10.73 25.67
C GLN A 534 -0.61 10.84 26.16
N ASP A 535 -0.31 11.89 26.94
CA ASP A 535 1.05 12.21 27.42
C ASP A 535 1.71 11.08 28.25
N TYR A 536 0.91 10.19 28.84
CA TYR A 536 1.39 9.05 29.64
C TYR A 536 1.62 7.78 28.79
N VAL A 537 1.39 7.82 27.49
CA VAL A 537 1.70 6.73 26.54
C VAL A 537 3.04 7.02 25.90
N GLU A 538 3.99 6.12 26.07
CA GLU A 538 5.33 6.24 25.51
C GLU A 538 5.61 5.13 24.51
N GLY A 539 6.40 5.39 23.47
CA GLY A 539 6.85 4.40 22.49
C GLY A 539 5.79 3.96 21.47
N TYR A 540 4.63 4.61 21.42
CA TYR A 540 3.69 4.39 20.33
C TYR A 540 4.24 5.00 19.05
N VAL A 541 4.19 4.24 17.97
CA VAL A 541 4.61 4.67 16.63
C VAL A 541 3.44 4.45 15.67
N ASP A 542 3.11 5.50 14.93
CA ASP A 542 2.20 5.43 13.79
C ASP A 542 2.95 6.00 12.59
N VAL A 543 3.24 5.17 11.63
CA VAL A 543 3.98 5.55 10.42
C VAL A 543 3.05 5.84 9.25
N GLY A 544 1.73 5.72 9.47
CA GLY A 544 0.72 5.96 8.43
C GLY A 544 0.80 4.99 7.25
N THR A 545 1.60 3.95 7.38
CA THR A 545 1.73 2.87 6.42
C THR A 545 0.73 1.75 6.73
N GLN A 546 0.63 0.79 5.83
CA GLN A 546 -0.22 -0.39 6.00
C GLN A 546 0.43 -1.47 6.91
N ASP A 547 1.37 -1.09 7.76
CA ASP A 547 2.21 -1.98 8.57
C ASP A 547 1.57 -2.37 9.92
N GLY A 548 0.29 -2.15 10.08
CA GLY A 548 -0.47 -2.56 11.26
C GLY A 548 -0.26 -1.69 12.51
N TYR A 549 -0.86 -2.11 13.62
CA TYR A 549 -0.69 -1.44 14.91
C TYR A 549 0.67 -1.73 15.52
N GLN A 550 1.52 -0.72 15.65
CA GLN A 550 2.91 -0.86 16.09
C GLN A 550 3.08 -0.59 17.59
N PHE A 551 2.55 -1.49 18.43
CA PHE A 551 2.68 -1.42 19.90
C PHE A 551 3.94 -2.10 20.45
N ASN A 552 4.93 -2.41 19.61
CA ASN A 552 6.11 -3.22 19.95
C ASN A 552 6.83 -2.76 21.24
N HIS A 553 6.90 -1.45 21.48
CA HIS A 553 7.56 -0.86 22.66
C HIS A 553 6.67 0.14 23.40
N THR A 554 5.36 0.09 23.16
CA THR A 554 4.41 1.01 23.77
C THR A 554 4.18 0.68 25.23
N THR A 555 4.32 1.66 26.09
CA THR A 555 4.07 1.56 27.53
C THR A 555 3.10 2.63 28.00
N VAL A 556 2.39 2.35 29.08
CA VAL A 556 1.42 3.28 29.70
C VAL A 556 1.86 3.59 31.13
N LYS A 557 2.08 4.87 31.43
CA LYS A 557 2.54 5.37 32.75
C LYS A 557 1.45 6.17 33.46
N LYS A 558 0.27 5.57 33.63
CA LYS A 558 -0.85 6.19 34.40
C LYS A 558 -0.56 6.26 35.87
#